data_b538c585742684ab4c4ae92a1ba25e0e
#
_entry.id   b538c585742684ab4c4ae92a1ba25e0e
#
_cell.length_a   1.000
_cell.length_b   1.000
_cell.length_c   1.000
_cell.angle_alpha   90.00
_cell.angle_beta   90.00
_cell.angle_gamma   90.00
#
_symmetry.space_group_name_H-M   'P 1'
#
loop_
_entity.id
_entity.type
_entity.pdbx_description
1 polymer ?
#
loop_
_entity_poly.entity_id
_entity_poly.type
_entity_poly.pdbx_seq_one_letter_code
_entity_poly.pdbx_strand_id
1 'polypeptide(L)'
;MAPNPPDRPPHSNWRDLPNWPTRRTVLEYTGATATLATLGLLGGSAAAQDDDEVGADDTDEDDGETATDDGPAYSYWLPDDPRELEFVAVDWVTLNEYASDELEDAQPDDDVPAEFEADPMIAPVSEGALSAYLFVGLDLAQFGLGRLLDDGEMFDSTVSELLQTPDTYVVLGDIDPAEIDERLTAEPAAEFIRQLEQTDEIDGYEVYTPVEDAAGTAIAVGDDALVVVDDEAVDALAVLESMIGAARGTADRAVDDSESFAWALETAGGGDVVIGQLGAPAGSAAAADDGDRLVDFAYPELEGAETIVSSLTIEDEETSTGNFAAVIDDPDETALADVLGASGTDQSVDVDGSRVTATATWDEEDVAVARKM
;
A
#
# COMPACT_ATOMS: atom_id res chain seq x y z
N MET A 1 -26.44 27.14 58.44
CA MET A 1 -26.84 26.15 57.44
C MET A 1 -26.43 26.73 56.08
N ALA A 2 -25.28 26.26 55.56
CA ALA A 2 -24.80 26.66 54.26
C ALA A 2 -25.31 25.66 53.22
N PRO A 3 -25.71 26.07 52.04
CA PRO A 3 -26.22 25.17 51.01
C PRO A 3 -25.07 24.32 50.44
N ASN A 4 -25.34 23.04 50.25
CA ASN A 4 -24.45 22.10 49.56
C ASN A 4 -24.15 22.58 48.15
N PRO A 5 -22.88 22.44 47.67
CA PRO A 5 -22.57 22.66 46.27
C PRO A 5 -23.26 21.61 45.38
N PRO A 6 -23.63 21.96 44.15
CA PRO A 6 -24.29 21.03 43.23
C PRO A 6 -23.30 19.88 42.86
N ASP A 7 -23.87 18.66 42.80
CA ASP A 7 -23.18 17.46 42.34
C ASP A 7 -22.55 17.70 40.97
N ARG A 8 -21.24 17.42 40.85
CA ARG A 8 -20.56 17.33 39.58
C ARG A 8 -21.18 16.16 38.77
N PRO A 9 -21.45 16.36 37.48
CA PRO A 9 -21.81 15.24 36.65
C PRO A 9 -20.68 14.19 36.65
N PRO A 10 -21.02 12.90 36.57
CA PRO A 10 -20.02 11.85 36.48
C PRO A 10 -19.13 12.09 35.26
N HIS A 11 -17.83 12.06 35.47
CA HIS A 11 -16.85 12.04 34.39
C HIS A 11 -17.20 10.86 33.49
N SER A 12 -17.73 11.12 32.31
CA SER A 12 -17.83 10.11 31.25
C SER A 12 -16.41 9.64 30.96
N ASN A 13 -16.15 8.37 31.28
CA ASN A 13 -14.92 7.70 30.92
C ASN A 13 -14.86 7.69 29.40
N TRP A 14 -13.95 8.46 28.80
CA TRP A 14 -13.67 8.45 27.35
C TRP A 14 -13.24 7.08 26.83
N ARG A 15 -12.94 6.11 27.74
CA ARG A 15 -12.74 4.69 27.43
C ARG A 15 -14.00 3.93 26.97
N ASP A 16 -15.18 4.54 27.03
CA ASP A 16 -16.45 3.93 26.62
C ASP A 16 -16.95 4.52 25.28
N LEU A 17 -16.12 5.24 24.53
CA LEU A 17 -16.40 5.54 23.13
C LEU A 17 -16.32 4.22 22.34
N PRO A 18 -17.23 3.94 21.39
CA PRO A 18 -17.11 2.75 20.58
C PRO A 18 -15.71 2.75 19.95
N ASN A 19 -14.95 1.68 20.18
CA ASN A 19 -13.68 1.45 19.52
C ASN A 19 -13.91 1.71 18.03
N TRP A 20 -13.16 2.63 17.46
CA TRP A 20 -13.03 2.70 16.02
C TRP A 20 -12.61 1.33 15.55
N PRO A 21 -13.23 0.78 14.49
CA PRO A 21 -12.83 -0.51 13.99
C PRO A 21 -11.33 -0.45 13.65
N THR A 22 -10.55 -1.31 14.28
CA THR A 22 -9.15 -1.52 13.90
C THR A 22 -9.13 -2.08 12.47
N ARG A 23 -8.01 -1.94 11.74
CA ARG A 23 -7.80 -2.56 10.41
C ARG A 23 -8.36 -3.99 10.38
N ARG A 24 -8.02 -4.79 11.36
CA ARG A 24 -8.54 -6.15 11.54
C ARG A 24 -10.07 -6.21 11.65
N THR A 25 -10.69 -5.31 12.40
CA THR A 25 -12.15 -5.31 12.59
C THR A 25 -12.88 -4.94 11.30
N VAL A 26 -12.31 -4.06 10.46
CA VAL A 26 -12.87 -3.71 9.16
C VAL A 26 -12.68 -4.88 8.19
N LEU A 27 -11.49 -5.48 8.13
CA LEU A 27 -11.24 -6.66 7.30
C LEU A 27 -12.07 -7.87 7.72
N GLU A 28 -12.24 -8.12 9.03
CA GLU A 28 -13.14 -9.17 9.55
C GLU A 28 -14.63 -8.87 9.27
N TYR A 29 -15.01 -7.58 9.19
CA TYR A 29 -16.40 -7.17 8.94
C TYR A 29 -16.72 -7.08 7.45
N THR A 30 -15.72 -6.78 6.61
CA THR A 30 -15.94 -6.67 5.18
C THR A 30 -15.91 -8.03 4.49
N GLY A 31 -15.28 -9.07 5.10
CA GLY A 31 -15.15 -10.38 4.44
C GLY A 31 -14.62 -10.25 2.99
N ALA A 32 -14.15 -9.04 2.69
CA ALA A 32 -13.94 -8.59 1.34
C ALA A 32 -12.47 -8.70 1.01
N THR A 33 -12.07 -9.88 0.64
CA THR A 33 -11.04 -10.00 -0.37
C THR A 33 -11.68 -9.64 -1.72
N ALA A 34 -12.01 -8.36 -1.91
CA ALA A 34 -12.30 -7.86 -3.24
C ALA A 34 -10.96 -7.90 -3.99
N THR A 35 -10.80 -8.88 -4.83
CA THR A 35 -9.60 -9.02 -5.65
C THR A 35 -9.50 -7.86 -6.63
N LEU A 36 -8.36 -7.21 -6.73
CA LEU A 36 -8.09 -6.23 -7.80
C LEU A 36 -8.28 -6.83 -9.19
N ALA A 37 -8.06 -8.13 -9.35
CA ALA A 37 -8.43 -8.86 -10.56
C ALA A 37 -9.94 -8.79 -10.87
N THR A 38 -10.79 -8.47 -9.89
CA THR A 38 -12.21 -8.17 -10.13
C THR A 38 -12.47 -6.67 -10.32
N LEU A 39 -11.51 -5.81 -10.00
CA LEU A 39 -11.67 -4.37 -10.11
C LEU A 39 -11.49 -3.87 -11.55
N GLY A 40 -10.54 -4.42 -12.33
CA GLY A 40 -10.41 -4.14 -13.76
C GLY A 40 -11.49 -4.79 -14.64
N LEU A 41 -12.40 -5.59 -14.05
CA LEU A 41 -13.26 -6.51 -14.77
C LEU A 41 -14.76 -6.13 -14.81
N LEU A 42 -15.18 -5.01 -14.23
CA LEU A 42 -16.61 -4.64 -14.15
C LEU A 42 -17.03 -3.42 -15.01
N GLY A 43 -16.09 -2.77 -15.69
CA GLY A 43 -16.36 -1.63 -16.58
C GLY A 43 -17.01 -2.03 -17.90
N GLY A 44 -18.24 -2.45 -17.86
CA GLY A 44 -19.04 -2.78 -19.05
C GLY A 44 -19.84 -1.60 -19.56
N SER A 45 -19.55 -1.15 -20.79
CA SER A 45 -20.41 -0.44 -21.72
C SER A 45 -20.50 1.09 -21.61
N ALA A 46 -19.71 1.79 -22.36
CA ALA A 46 -20.17 2.99 -23.05
C ALA A 46 -19.52 3.15 -24.44
N ALA A 47 -20.33 2.86 -25.43
CA ALA A 47 -20.45 3.45 -26.77
C ALA A 47 -19.25 4.18 -27.39
N ALA A 48 -18.86 3.59 -28.52
CA ALA A 48 -18.10 4.22 -29.61
C ALA A 48 -18.58 5.62 -29.97
N GLN A 49 -17.66 6.54 -30.20
CA GLN A 49 -17.79 7.59 -31.24
C GLN A 49 -16.44 7.99 -31.84
N ASP A 50 -16.34 7.58 -33.08
CA ASP A 50 -15.71 8.15 -34.27
C ASP A 50 -14.59 9.22 -34.19
N ASP A 51 -13.49 8.81 -34.83
CA ASP A 51 -12.65 9.51 -35.84
C ASP A 51 -12.44 11.03 -35.74
N ASP A 52 -11.16 11.39 -35.56
CA ASP A 52 -10.52 12.29 -36.54
C ASP A 52 -8.96 12.15 -36.53
N GLU A 53 -8.46 11.70 -37.67
CA GLU A 53 -7.03 11.71 -38.04
C GLU A 53 -6.48 13.14 -38.11
N VAL A 54 -5.38 13.44 -37.42
CA VAL A 54 -4.42 14.45 -37.90
C VAL A 54 -2.98 14.15 -37.47
N GLY A 55 -2.16 13.73 -38.44
CA GLY A 55 -0.84 14.32 -38.65
C GLY A 55 0.32 13.90 -37.74
N ALA A 56 1.10 12.93 -38.29
CA ALA A 56 2.47 12.69 -37.90
C ALA A 56 3.31 13.99 -37.98
N ASP A 57 4.05 14.29 -36.90
CA ASP A 57 5.28 15.05 -36.99
C ASP A 57 6.36 14.30 -36.19
N ASP A 58 7.27 13.68 -36.98
CA ASP A 58 8.48 13.05 -36.47
C ASP A 58 9.39 14.12 -35.85
N THR A 59 9.52 14.09 -34.54
CA THR A 59 10.72 14.58 -33.87
C THR A 59 11.30 13.44 -33.06
N ASP A 60 12.30 12.76 -33.68
CA ASP A 60 13.31 11.98 -32.98
C ASP A 60 14.03 12.88 -31.96
N GLU A 61 13.55 12.94 -30.74
CA GLU A 61 14.36 13.28 -29.59
C GLU A 61 14.82 11.95 -28.99
N ASP A 62 16.05 11.62 -29.35
CA ASP A 62 16.90 10.62 -28.72
C ASP A 62 17.18 11.11 -27.28
N ASP A 63 16.19 10.98 -26.40
CA ASP A 63 16.40 10.99 -24.99
C ASP A 63 17.08 9.66 -24.64
N GLY A 64 18.43 9.76 -24.63
CA GLY A 64 19.26 8.71 -24.09
C GLY A 64 18.77 8.36 -22.69
N GLU A 65 17.92 7.36 -22.61
CA GLU A 65 17.67 6.59 -21.40
C GLU A 65 19.04 6.06 -20.97
N THR A 66 19.73 6.84 -20.15
CA THR A 66 20.68 6.25 -19.23
C THR A 66 19.83 5.32 -18.39
N ALA A 67 19.90 4.02 -18.69
CA ALA A 67 19.49 3.01 -17.76
C ALA A 67 20.24 3.28 -16.46
N THR A 68 19.62 4.04 -15.58
CA THR A 68 20.00 4.09 -14.18
C THR A 68 19.60 2.72 -13.65
N ASP A 69 20.56 2.05 -13.06
CA ASP A 69 20.47 0.74 -12.40
C ASP A 69 19.67 0.88 -11.09
N ASP A 70 18.59 1.61 -11.15
CA ASP A 70 17.83 2.07 -10.01
C ASP A 70 16.47 1.37 -10.05
N GLY A 71 16.20 0.54 -9.03
CA GLY A 71 14.94 -0.17 -8.83
C GLY A 71 13.71 0.78 -8.78
N PRO A 72 12.52 0.24 -8.50
CA PRO A 72 11.28 1.05 -8.42
C PRO A 72 11.40 2.22 -7.43
N ALA A 73 10.77 3.37 -7.73
CA ALA A 73 10.93 4.60 -6.94
C ALA A 73 10.59 4.42 -5.46
N TYR A 74 9.55 3.65 -5.13
CA TYR A 74 9.18 3.35 -3.75
C TYR A 74 10.28 2.62 -2.97
N SER A 75 11.16 1.85 -3.64
CA SER A 75 12.23 1.07 -2.98
C SER A 75 13.27 1.95 -2.28
N TYR A 76 13.40 3.20 -2.69
CA TYR A 76 14.28 4.17 -2.02
C TYR A 76 13.80 4.56 -0.62
N TRP A 77 12.51 4.39 -0.36
CA TRP A 77 11.87 4.69 0.91
C TRP A 77 11.87 3.49 1.89
N LEU A 78 12.43 2.35 1.50
CA LEU A 78 12.51 1.16 2.33
C LEU A 78 13.87 1.10 3.04
N PRO A 79 13.96 1.51 4.32
CA PRO A 79 15.21 1.46 5.07
C PRO A 79 15.61 0.02 5.36
N ASP A 80 16.92 -0.20 5.54
CA ASP A 80 17.41 -1.46 6.11
C ASP A 80 16.93 -1.57 7.57
N ASP A 81 15.94 -2.41 7.82
CA ASP A 81 15.50 -2.77 9.16
C ASP A 81 15.90 -4.23 9.43
N PRO A 82 16.67 -4.50 10.51
CA PRO A 82 17.04 -5.86 10.88
C PRO A 82 15.86 -6.73 11.32
N ARG A 83 14.68 -6.15 11.43
CA ARG A 83 13.40 -6.84 11.65
C ARG A 83 12.80 -7.25 10.32
N GLU A 84 11.61 -7.77 10.34
CA GLU A 84 10.85 -8.08 9.13
C GLU A 84 10.44 -6.76 8.44
N LEU A 85 10.69 -6.66 7.13
CA LEU A 85 10.18 -5.59 6.29
C LEU A 85 8.96 -6.11 5.52
N GLU A 86 7.84 -5.48 5.69
CA GLU A 86 6.62 -5.66 4.89
C GLU A 86 6.26 -4.34 4.22
N PHE A 87 5.79 -4.38 2.97
CA PHE A 87 5.36 -3.18 2.29
C PHE A 87 4.26 -3.45 1.26
N VAL A 88 3.48 -2.41 1.01
CA VAL A 88 2.54 -2.27 -0.11
C VAL A 88 2.88 -0.99 -0.83
N ALA A 89 3.18 -1.05 -2.11
CA ALA A 89 3.36 0.11 -2.98
C ALA A 89 2.24 0.11 -4.03
N VAL A 90 1.68 1.28 -4.30
CA VAL A 90 0.54 1.45 -5.21
C VAL A 90 0.78 2.66 -6.10
N ASP A 91 0.76 2.47 -7.42
CA ASP A 91 0.55 3.56 -8.36
C ASP A 91 -0.87 4.11 -8.16
N TRP A 92 -0.96 5.25 -7.46
CA TRP A 92 -2.24 5.82 -7.09
C TRP A 92 -3.01 6.35 -8.27
N VAL A 93 -2.31 6.86 -9.28
CA VAL A 93 -2.94 7.40 -10.50
C VAL A 93 -3.64 6.29 -11.26
N THR A 94 -2.93 5.20 -11.53
CA THR A 94 -3.48 4.02 -12.21
C THR A 94 -4.61 3.39 -11.41
N LEU A 95 -4.39 3.16 -10.10
CA LEU A 95 -5.42 2.55 -9.27
C LEU A 95 -6.69 3.41 -9.21
N ASN A 96 -6.57 4.73 -9.08
CA ASN A 96 -7.71 5.62 -9.02
C ASN A 96 -8.46 5.70 -10.36
N GLU A 97 -7.75 5.64 -11.49
CA GLU A 97 -8.37 5.63 -12.82
C GLU A 97 -9.21 4.38 -13.06
N TYR A 98 -8.69 3.20 -12.69
CA TYR A 98 -9.33 1.93 -13.02
C TYR A 98 -10.17 1.32 -11.89
N ALA A 99 -9.92 1.67 -10.63
CA ALA A 99 -10.55 1.00 -9.49
C ALA A 99 -11.54 1.86 -8.70
N SER A 100 -11.56 3.18 -8.87
CA SER A 100 -12.37 4.06 -8.03
C SER A 100 -13.87 3.77 -8.11
N ASP A 101 -14.42 3.63 -9.31
CA ASP A 101 -15.86 3.40 -9.53
C ASP A 101 -16.30 2.04 -8.94
N GLU A 102 -15.43 1.07 -8.95
CA GLU A 102 -15.68 -0.30 -8.51
C GLU A 102 -15.52 -0.49 -7.01
N LEU A 103 -14.52 0.20 -6.43
CA LEU A 103 -14.34 0.25 -4.98
C LEU A 103 -15.51 0.98 -4.29
N GLU A 104 -16.10 2.00 -4.93
CA GLU A 104 -17.32 2.64 -4.44
C GLU A 104 -18.54 1.71 -4.46
N ASP A 105 -18.61 0.79 -5.43
CA ASP A 105 -19.71 -0.17 -5.59
C ASP A 105 -19.46 -1.50 -4.84
N ALA A 106 -18.23 -1.76 -4.36
CA ALA A 106 -17.88 -2.97 -3.63
C ALA A 106 -18.71 -3.10 -2.34
N GLN A 107 -19.31 -4.26 -2.14
CA GLN A 107 -20.11 -4.54 -0.95
C GLN A 107 -19.41 -5.55 -0.05
N PRO A 108 -19.52 -5.39 1.28
CA PRO A 108 -18.88 -6.29 2.23
C PRO A 108 -19.29 -7.78 2.12
N ASP A 109 -20.39 -8.06 1.43
CA ASP A 109 -20.97 -9.38 1.28
C ASP A 109 -20.65 -10.02 -0.11
N ASP A 110 -19.81 -9.39 -0.92
CA ASP A 110 -19.39 -9.94 -2.20
C ASP A 110 -18.43 -11.12 -1.97
N ASP A 111 -18.86 -12.34 -2.33
CA ASP A 111 -18.05 -13.54 -2.20
C ASP A 111 -16.93 -13.54 -3.26
N VAL A 112 -15.69 -13.58 -2.81
CA VAL A 112 -14.52 -13.82 -3.69
C VAL A 112 -14.46 -15.32 -4.04
N PRO A 113 -14.21 -15.69 -5.29
CA PRO A 113 -14.01 -17.08 -5.65
C PRO A 113 -12.83 -17.69 -4.87
N ALA A 114 -13.04 -18.90 -4.33
CA ALA A 114 -12.04 -19.56 -3.49
C ALA A 114 -10.72 -19.85 -4.23
N GLU A 115 -10.74 -19.92 -5.57
CA GLU A 115 -9.54 -20.05 -6.39
C GLU A 115 -8.66 -18.81 -6.34
N PHE A 116 -9.23 -17.61 -6.22
CA PHE A 116 -8.45 -16.36 -6.04
C PHE A 116 -7.87 -16.25 -4.62
N GLU A 117 -8.66 -16.61 -3.60
CA GLU A 117 -8.18 -16.64 -2.21
C GLU A 117 -7.01 -17.63 -2.01
N ALA A 118 -6.97 -18.69 -2.81
CA ALA A 118 -5.94 -19.72 -2.74
C ALA A 118 -4.68 -19.39 -3.55
N ASP A 119 -4.69 -18.31 -4.33
CA ASP A 119 -3.58 -17.95 -5.23
C ASP A 119 -2.67 -16.90 -4.58
N PRO A 120 -1.41 -17.26 -4.21
CA PRO A 120 -0.49 -16.36 -3.54
C PRO A 120 -0.02 -15.17 -4.39
N MET A 121 -0.26 -15.19 -5.70
CA MET A 121 0.12 -14.08 -6.57
C MET A 121 -0.89 -12.95 -6.56
N ILE A 122 -2.17 -13.25 -6.38
CA ILE A 122 -3.23 -12.25 -6.55
C ILE A 122 -3.91 -11.87 -5.22
N ALA A 123 -4.16 -12.82 -4.32
CA ALA A 123 -4.89 -12.52 -3.10
C ALA A 123 -4.19 -11.48 -2.21
N PRO A 124 -2.89 -11.64 -1.86
CA PRO A 124 -2.22 -10.65 -1.01
C PRO A 124 -2.08 -9.27 -1.69
N VAL A 125 -1.88 -9.23 -3.03
CA VAL A 125 -1.80 -7.98 -3.80
C VAL A 125 -3.13 -7.23 -3.73
N SER A 126 -4.24 -7.95 -3.90
CA SER A 126 -5.59 -7.38 -3.83
C SER A 126 -5.92 -6.84 -2.43
N GLU A 127 -5.58 -7.61 -1.40
CA GLU A 127 -5.76 -7.19 0.00
C GLU A 127 -4.93 -5.96 0.33
N GLY A 128 -3.67 -5.93 -0.12
CA GLY A 128 -2.76 -4.80 0.06
C GLY A 128 -3.29 -3.52 -0.57
N ALA A 129 -3.72 -3.58 -1.84
CA ALA A 129 -4.29 -2.43 -2.55
C ALA A 129 -5.57 -1.91 -1.90
N LEU A 130 -6.49 -2.82 -1.54
CA LEU A 130 -7.72 -2.45 -0.84
C LEU A 130 -7.42 -1.81 0.52
N SER A 131 -6.46 -2.36 1.26
CA SER A 131 -6.00 -1.80 2.53
C SER A 131 -5.46 -0.39 2.34
N ALA A 132 -4.56 -0.18 1.38
CA ALA A 132 -4.00 1.14 1.08
C ALA A 132 -5.11 2.14 0.69
N TYR A 133 -6.02 1.74 -0.20
CA TYR A 133 -7.12 2.60 -0.64
C TYR A 133 -8.03 3.03 0.52
N LEU A 134 -8.44 2.09 1.38
CA LEU A 134 -9.40 2.38 2.44
C LEU A 134 -8.76 3.09 3.64
N PHE A 135 -7.57 2.67 4.06
CA PHE A 135 -7.02 3.09 5.35
C PHE A 135 -6.16 4.35 5.25
N VAL A 136 -5.36 4.53 4.19
CA VAL A 136 -4.53 5.73 4.07
C VAL A 136 -5.38 7.00 4.03
N GLY A 137 -6.50 6.99 3.29
CA GLY A 137 -7.42 8.12 3.27
C GLY A 137 -8.10 8.41 4.61
N LEU A 138 -8.44 7.36 5.37
CA LEU A 138 -9.02 7.50 6.72
C LEU A 138 -7.99 8.05 7.72
N ASP A 139 -6.75 7.59 7.66
CA ASP A 139 -5.69 8.05 8.53
C ASP A 139 -5.32 9.51 8.21
N LEU A 140 -5.20 9.87 6.94
CA LEU A 140 -5.03 11.26 6.52
C LEU A 140 -6.17 12.18 6.98
N ALA A 141 -7.41 11.66 7.04
CA ALA A 141 -8.55 12.44 7.51
C ALA A 141 -8.43 12.88 8.98
N GLN A 142 -7.69 12.14 9.82
CA GLN A 142 -7.41 12.52 11.20
C GLN A 142 -6.55 13.79 11.31
N PHE A 143 -5.88 14.16 10.23
CA PHE A 143 -5.03 15.36 10.13
C PHE A 143 -5.64 16.45 9.25
N GLY A 144 -6.90 16.28 8.81
CA GLY A 144 -7.55 17.19 7.87
C GLY A 144 -7.11 17.02 6.42
N LEU A 145 -6.35 15.97 6.10
CA LEU A 145 -5.79 15.66 4.78
C LEU A 145 -6.58 14.56 4.03
N GLY A 146 -7.74 14.12 4.52
CA GLY A 146 -8.49 12.99 3.96
C GLY A 146 -8.99 13.17 2.52
N ARG A 147 -8.83 14.36 1.95
CA ARG A 147 -9.15 14.65 0.55
C ARG A 147 -7.91 14.84 -0.33
N LEU A 148 -6.72 14.61 0.21
CA LEU A 148 -5.46 14.71 -0.53
C LEU A 148 -5.37 13.64 -1.63
N LEU A 149 -6.01 12.49 -1.42
CA LEU A 149 -6.03 11.38 -2.36
C LEU A 149 -7.15 11.49 -3.41
N ASP A 150 -8.04 12.47 -3.31
CA ASP A 150 -9.10 12.67 -4.28
C ASP A 150 -8.60 13.54 -5.43
N ASP A 151 -9.00 13.26 -6.66
CA ASP A 151 -8.75 14.12 -7.85
C ASP A 151 -9.50 15.44 -7.81
N GLY A 152 -9.83 15.91 -6.62
CA GLY A 152 -10.68 17.06 -6.39
C GLY A 152 -9.92 18.38 -6.34
N GLU A 153 -10.62 19.48 -6.61
CA GLU A 153 -10.13 20.85 -6.55
C GLU A 153 -9.82 21.36 -5.12
N MET A 154 -9.66 20.44 -4.13
CA MET A 154 -9.47 20.84 -2.73
C MET A 154 -8.03 21.01 -2.32
N PHE A 155 -7.11 20.42 -3.05
CA PHE A 155 -5.67 20.54 -2.87
C PHE A 155 -5.03 20.94 -4.20
N ASP A 156 -3.98 21.76 -4.13
CA ASP A 156 -3.08 22.01 -5.27
C ASP A 156 -2.02 20.90 -5.37
N SER A 157 -1.75 20.21 -4.26
CA SER A 157 -0.91 19.01 -4.18
C SER A 157 -1.54 17.84 -4.94
N THR A 158 -0.70 17.03 -5.60
CA THR A 158 -1.12 15.82 -6.33
C THR A 158 -0.36 14.60 -5.86
N VAL A 159 -1.06 13.45 -5.82
CA VAL A 159 -0.50 12.17 -5.38
C VAL A 159 -0.31 11.26 -6.59
N SER A 160 0.88 10.69 -6.73
CA SER A 160 1.21 9.74 -7.78
C SER A 160 1.36 8.32 -7.28
N GLU A 161 1.92 8.13 -6.08
CA GLU A 161 2.22 6.81 -5.54
C GLU A 161 2.01 6.79 -4.03
N LEU A 162 1.60 5.64 -3.50
CA LEU A 162 1.50 5.36 -2.07
C LEU A 162 2.44 4.22 -1.71
N LEU A 163 3.17 4.37 -0.62
CA LEU A 163 3.91 3.29 0.00
C LEU A 163 3.43 3.12 1.45
N GLN A 164 3.09 1.91 1.83
CA GLN A 164 2.70 1.55 3.18
C GLN A 164 3.65 0.51 3.75
N THR A 165 4.06 0.71 4.99
CA THR A 165 4.74 -0.27 5.85
C THR A 165 3.91 -0.46 7.13
N PRO A 166 4.21 -1.41 8.02
CA PRO A 166 3.41 -1.62 9.23
C PRO A 166 3.20 -0.36 10.09
N ASP A 167 4.24 0.48 10.22
CA ASP A 167 4.23 1.65 11.11
C ASP A 167 4.12 2.99 10.35
N THR A 168 4.16 2.98 9.00
CA THR A 168 4.34 4.22 8.23
C THR A 168 3.66 4.12 6.88
N TYR A 169 3.18 5.25 6.38
CA TYR A 169 2.89 5.40 4.96
C TYR A 169 3.52 6.66 4.39
N VAL A 170 3.92 6.56 3.12
CA VAL A 170 4.50 7.65 2.34
C VAL A 170 3.56 7.95 1.19
N VAL A 171 3.17 9.20 1.06
CA VAL A 171 2.40 9.72 -0.06
C VAL A 171 3.38 10.46 -0.96
N LEU A 172 3.62 9.95 -2.14
CA LEU A 172 4.56 10.51 -3.12
C LEU A 172 3.80 11.34 -4.16
N GLY A 173 4.38 12.45 -4.60
CA GLY A 173 3.77 13.30 -5.62
C GLY A 173 4.35 14.70 -5.65
N ASP A 174 3.62 15.64 -6.23
CA ASP A 174 3.93 17.07 -6.19
C ASP A 174 3.17 17.68 -5.00
N ILE A 175 3.88 17.86 -3.89
CA ILE A 175 3.30 18.29 -2.61
C ILE A 175 3.64 19.77 -2.39
N ASP A 176 2.64 20.61 -2.12
CA ASP A 176 2.85 21.99 -1.64
C ASP A 176 2.96 22.00 -0.11
N PRO A 177 4.18 22.15 0.47
CA PRO A 177 4.36 22.10 1.91
C PRO A 177 3.57 23.22 2.63
N ALA A 178 3.38 24.37 2.01
CA ALA A 178 2.65 25.48 2.63
C ALA A 178 1.15 25.20 2.74
N GLU A 179 0.58 24.50 1.74
CA GLU A 179 -0.81 24.03 1.79
C GLU A 179 -1.01 22.99 2.90
N ILE A 180 -0.08 22.04 3.00
CA ILE A 180 -0.14 20.99 4.04
C ILE A 180 0.05 21.61 5.44
N ASP A 181 1.00 22.53 5.63
CA ASP A 181 1.22 23.25 6.90
C ASP A 181 -0.09 23.94 7.36
N GLU A 182 -0.76 24.67 6.43
CA GLU A 182 -2.03 25.35 6.75
C GLU A 182 -3.09 24.38 7.29
N ARG A 183 -3.14 23.14 6.76
CA ARG A 183 -4.09 22.11 7.19
C ARG A 183 -3.71 21.50 8.54
N LEU A 184 -2.45 21.11 8.70
CA LEU A 184 -1.96 20.45 9.92
C LEU A 184 -2.02 21.37 11.15
N THR A 185 -1.75 22.67 10.97
CA THR A 185 -1.69 23.66 12.06
C THR A 185 -3.03 24.35 12.33
N ALA A 186 -4.04 24.20 11.47
CA ALA A 186 -5.34 24.79 11.63
C ALA A 186 -6.05 24.34 12.92
N GLU A 187 -6.91 25.22 13.47
CA GLU A 187 -7.81 24.81 14.56
C GLU A 187 -8.77 23.72 14.05
N PRO A 188 -8.85 22.55 14.76
CA PRO A 188 -9.64 21.42 14.29
C PRO A 188 -11.10 21.75 14.05
N ALA A 189 -11.60 21.45 12.86
CA ALA A 189 -13.00 21.63 12.50
C ALA A 189 -13.93 20.58 13.15
N ALA A 190 -13.38 19.45 13.61
CA ALA A 190 -14.08 18.36 14.25
C ALA A 190 -13.21 17.71 15.37
N GLU A 191 -13.85 17.09 16.36
CA GLU A 191 -13.14 16.51 17.52
C GLU A 191 -12.17 15.36 17.18
N PHE A 192 -12.34 14.71 16.05
CA PHE A 192 -11.45 13.63 15.60
C PHE A 192 -10.21 14.13 14.85
N ILE A 193 -10.21 15.40 14.41
CA ILE A 193 -9.05 15.98 13.72
C ILE A 193 -8.03 16.40 14.76
N ARG A 194 -6.79 15.95 14.60
CA ARG A 194 -5.66 16.28 15.46
C ARG A 194 -4.97 17.53 14.92
N GLN A 195 -4.75 18.51 15.80
CA GLN A 195 -3.93 19.67 15.47
C GLN A 195 -2.46 19.34 15.72
N LEU A 196 -1.62 19.65 14.73
CA LEU A 196 -0.18 19.48 14.83
C LEU A 196 0.51 20.83 14.92
N GLU A 197 1.76 20.83 15.37
CA GLU A 197 2.67 21.98 15.31
C GLU A 197 4.00 21.54 14.70
N GLN A 198 4.63 22.42 13.95
CA GLN A 198 5.96 22.19 13.41
C GLN A 198 6.96 22.18 14.57
N THR A 199 7.70 21.11 14.72
CA THR A 199 8.61 20.89 15.85
C THR A 199 10.07 20.72 15.45
N ASP A 200 10.34 20.24 14.22
CA ASP A 200 11.72 19.96 13.74
C ASP A 200 11.81 20.06 12.21
N GLU A 201 12.96 19.74 11.65
CA GLU A 201 13.27 19.61 10.23
C GLU A 201 14.27 18.47 10.03
N ILE A 202 14.00 17.55 9.11
CA ILE A 202 14.85 16.40 8.76
C ILE A 202 15.15 16.44 7.26
N ASP A 203 16.39 16.70 6.87
CA ASP A 203 16.88 16.71 5.48
C ASP A 203 15.99 17.48 4.47
N GLY A 204 15.42 18.59 4.92
CA GLY A 204 14.56 19.47 4.14
C GLY A 204 13.06 19.16 4.26
N TYR A 205 12.68 18.18 5.05
CA TYR A 205 11.28 17.90 5.41
C TYR A 205 10.91 18.63 6.70
N GLU A 206 9.83 19.38 6.70
CA GLU A 206 9.26 19.99 7.90
C GLU A 206 8.54 18.93 8.73
N VAL A 207 8.88 18.82 10.02
CA VAL A 207 8.34 17.79 10.91
C VAL A 207 7.28 18.35 11.82
N TYR A 208 6.15 17.68 11.88
CA TYR A 208 4.98 18.05 12.67
C TYR A 208 4.67 16.98 13.70
N THR A 209 4.36 17.40 14.93
CA THR A 209 3.90 16.52 16.01
C THR A 209 2.63 17.09 16.65
N PRO A 210 1.79 16.25 17.31
CA PRO A 210 0.58 16.72 17.95
C PRO A 210 0.82 17.75 19.05
N VAL A 211 0.00 18.82 19.07
CA VAL A 211 0.05 19.87 20.11
C VAL A 211 -0.27 19.34 21.51
N GLU A 212 -1.15 18.35 21.59
CA GLU A 212 -1.56 17.72 22.85
C GLU A 212 -1.12 16.25 22.86
N ASP A 213 -0.13 15.96 23.70
CA ASP A 213 0.28 14.67 24.29
C ASP A 213 -0.08 13.41 23.46
N ALA A 214 0.45 13.29 22.26
CA ALA A 214 0.37 12.07 21.48
C ALA A 214 1.78 11.52 21.25
N ALA A 215 2.19 10.63 22.11
CA ALA A 215 3.34 9.79 21.84
C ALA A 215 3.03 8.91 20.62
N GLY A 216 3.93 8.90 19.66
CA GLY A 216 3.91 7.94 18.57
C GLY A 216 3.62 8.50 17.19
N THR A 217 2.80 9.54 17.02
CA THR A 217 2.50 10.11 15.71
C THR A 217 3.47 11.24 15.33
N ALA A 218 3.99 11.21 14.13
CA ALA A 218 4.72 12.34 13.52
C ALA A 218 4.49 12.37 12.00
N ILE A 219 4.51 13.56 11.42
CA ILE A 219 4.37 13.77 9.99
C ILE A 219 5.56 14.59 9.50
N ALA A 220 6.18 14.16 8.40
CA ALA A 220 7.18 14.94 7.71
C ALA A 220 6.67 15.35 6.33
N VAL A 221 6.86 16.61 5.95
CA VAL A 221 6.35 17.22 4.73
C VAL A 221 7.51 17.77 3.90
N GLY A 222 7.70 17.22 2.71
CA GLY A 222 8.60 17.71 1.67
C GLY A 222 7.83 18.14 0.43
N ASP A 223 8.52 18.58 -0.60
CA ASP A 223 7.95 18.93 -1.90
C ASP A 223 7.68 17.73 -2.80
N ASP A 224 8.27 16.58 -2.49
CA ASP A 224 8.17 15.33 -3.20
C ASP A 224 7.42 14.23 -2.44
N ALA A 225 7.23 14.40 -1.12
CA ALA A 225 6.56 13.40 -0.30
C ALA A 225 5.99 13.94 1.01
N LEU A 226 4.96 13.24 1.49
CA LEU A 226 4.41 13.32 2.85
C LEU A 226 4.64 11.97 3.53
N VAL A 227 5.37 11.95 4.64
CA VAL A 227 5.63 10.74 5.43
C VAL A 227 4.84 10.81 6.72
N VAL A 228 4.00 9.81 6.97
CA VAL A 228 3.17 9.74 8.18
C VAL A 228 3.53 8.50 8.97
N VAL A 229 3.89 8.71 10.23
CA VAL A 229 4.16 7.63 11.19
C VAL A 229 2.94 7.45 12.09
N ASP A 230 2.48 6.21 12.20
CA ASP A 230 1.33 5.80 13.00
C ASP A 230 1.58 6.04 14.50
N ASP A 231 0.50 6.20 15.28
CA ASP A 231 0.54 6.40 16.73
C ASP A 231 0.94 5.14 17.53
N GLU A 232 1.05 4.00 16.87
CA GLU A 232 1.56 2.75 17.46
C GLU A 232 3.10 2.66 17.44
N ALA A 233 3.77 3.52 16.67
CA ALA A 233 5.23 3.54 16.63
C ALA A 233 5.85 3.89 17.99
N VAL A 234 6.89 3.16 18.37
CA VAL A 234 7.59 3.38 19.65
C VAL A 234 8.37 4.69 19.66
N ASP A 235 8.91 5.10 18.52
CA ASP A 235 9.69 6.35 18.34
C ASP A 235 9.47 6.89 16.92
N ALA A 236 8.44 7.70 16.76
CA ALA A 236 8.04 8.23 15.46
C ALA A 236 9.12 9.08 14.78
N LEU A 237 9.90 9.84 15.53
CA LEU A 237 10.97 10.66 14.95
C LEU A 237 12.10 9.80 14.41
N ALA A 238 12.48 8.73 15.12
CA ALA A 238 13.49 7.79 14.62
C ALA A 238 13.02 7.06 13.35
N VAL A 239 11.73 6.75 13.26
CA VAL A 239 11.13 6.16 12.02
C VAL A 239 11.20 7.16 10.88
N LEU A 240 10.80 8.43 11.08
CA LEU A 240 10.93 9.48 10.06
C LEU A 240 12.39 9.67 9.61
N GLU A 241 13.35 9.75 10.54
CA GLU A 241 14.78 9.86 10.23
C GLU A 241 15.26 8.69 9.37
N SER A 242 14.81 7.47 9.67
CA SER A 242 15.19 6.27 8.92
C SER A 242 14.60 6.28 7.51
N MET A 243 13.31 6.57 7.34
CA MET A 243 12.61 6.61 6.06
C MET A 243 13.18 7.71 5.14
N ILE A 244 13.28 8.93 5.65
CA ILE A 244 13.83 10.07 4.90
C ILE A 244 15.31 9.84 4.60
N GLY A 245 16.07 9.31 5.56
CA GLY A 245 17.48 8.96 5.38
C GLY A 245 17.69 7.95 4.25
N ALA A 246 16.86 6.90 4.17
CA ALA A 246 16.87 5.94 3.08
C ALA A 246 16.55 6.62 1.74
N ALA A 247 15.49 7.42 1.67
CA ALA A 247 15.09 8.13 0.46
C ALA A 247 16.20 9.08 -0.04
N ARG A 248 16.85 9.78 0.87
CA ARG A 248 17.95 10.73 0.54
C ARG A 248 19.32 10.06 0.39
N GLY A 249 19.43 8.74 0.63
CA GLY A 249 20.67 7.98 0.57
C GLY A 249 21.68 8.34 1.68
N THR A 250 21.18 8.83 2.82
CA THR A 250 21.95 9.10 4.03
C THR A 250 21.89 7.98 5.06
N ALA A 251 20.92 7.06 4.89
CA ALA A 251 20.82 5.79 5.61
C ALA A 251 20.84 4.61 4.62
N ASP A 252 21.16 3.42 5.13
CA ASP A 252 21.18 2.20 4.34
C ASP A 252 19.75 1.79 3.94
N ARG A 253 19.60 1.24 2.73
CA ARG A 253 18.34 0.77 2.16
C ARG A 253 18.29 -0.76 2.18
N ALA A 254 17.09 -1.31 2.35
CA ALA A 254 16.90 -2.76 2.28
C ALA A 254 17.40 -3.37 0.96
N VAL A 255 17.25 -2.65 -0.15
CA VAL A 255 17.72 -3.09 -1.47
C VAL A 255 19.23 -3.12 -1.59
N ASP A 256 19.96 -2.27 -0.86
CA ASP A 256 21.42 -2.21 -0.90
C ASP A 256 22.07 -3.32 -0.05
N ASP A 257 21.41 -3.75 1.01
CA ASP A 257 21.93 -4.74 1.97
C ASP A 257 21.51 -6.19 1.64
N SER A 258 20.41 -6.39 0.89
CA SER A 258 19.90 -7.71 0.54
C SER A 258 19.91 -7.97 -0.95
N GLU A 259 20.87 -8.80 -1.43
CA GLU A 259 20.94 -9.23 -2.83
C GLU A 259 19.68 -10.02 -3.27
N SER A 260 19.05 -10.75 -2.35
CA SER A 260 17.81 -11.49 -2.61
C SER A 260 16.63 -10.55 -2.81
N PHE A 261 16.55 -9.50 -2.01
CA PHE A 261 15.50 -8.51 -2.11
C PHE A 261 15.67 -7.62 -3.36
N ALA A 262 16.90 -7.16 -3.63
CA ALA A 262 17.20 -6.43 -4.86
C ALA A 262 16.79 -7.22 -6.11
N TRP A 263 17.15 -8.51 -6.17
CA TRP A 263 16.75 -9.39 -7.27
C TRP A 263 15.24 -9.56 -7.36
N ALA A 264 14.53 -9.73 -6.23
CA ALA A 264 13.09 -9.91 -6.24
C ALA A 264 12.36 -8.65 -6.72
N LEU A 265 12.83 -7.45 -6.30
CA LEU A 265 12.32 -6.17 -6.79
C LEU A 265 12.60 -5.96 -8.28
N GLU A 266 13.80 -6.27 -8.77
CA GLU A 266 14.11 -6.21 -10.20
C GLU A 266 13.20 -7.12 -11.02
N THR A 267 12.83 -8.28 -10.46
CA THR A 267 12.06 -9.31 -11.16
C THR A 267 10.55 -9.04 -11.11
N ALA A 268 10.02 -8.62 -9.97
CA ALA A 268 8.57 -8.51 -9.73
C ALA A 268 8.15 -7.16 -9.12
N GLY A 269 9.03 -6.18 -9.00
CA GLY A 269 8.72 -4.91 -8.34
C GLY A 269 8.12 -3.82 -9.23
N GLY A 270 7.88 -4.06 -10.52
CA GLY A 270 7.50 -3.05 -11.50
C GLY A 270 6.00 -2.97 -11.80
N GLY A 271 5.11 -3.44 -10.93
CA GLY A 271 3.65 -3.38 -11.14
C GLY A 271 3.00 -2.10 -10.60
N ASP A 272 1.73 -1.91 -10.94
CA ASP A 272 0.91 -0.80 -10.41
C ASP A 272 0.54 -1.01 -8.93
N VAL A 273 0.45 -2.26 -8.51
CA VAL A 273 0.39 -2.65 -7.11
C VAL A 273 1.49 -3.66 -6.84
N VAL A 274 2.30 -3.39 -5.85
CA VAL A 274 3.40 -4.26 -5.45
C VAL A 274 3.32 -4.49 -3.95
N ILE A 275 3.45 -5.74 -3.56
CA ILE A 275 3.57 -6.12 -2.16
C ILE A 275 4.86 -6.90 -1.96
N GLY A 276 5.46 -6.78 -0.81
CA GLY A 276 6.67 -7.55 -0.52
C GLY A 276 6.91 -7.78 0.96
N GLN A 277 7.71 -8.82 1.18
CA GLN A 277 8.20 -9.20 2.50
C GLN A 277 9.68 -9.58 2.39
N LEU A 278 10.48 -9.07 3.33
CA LEU A 278 11.88 -9.44 3.54
C LEU A 278 12.08 -9.75 5.02
N GLY A 279 12.73 -10.86 5.35
CA GLY A 279 13.07 -11.22 6.72
C GLY A 279 12.61 -12.61 7.12
N ALA A 280 11.97 -12.77 8.28
CA ALA A 280 11.62 -14.08 8.80
C ALA A 280 10.69 -14.86 7.86
N PRO A 281 10.93 -16.19 7.69
CA PRO A 281 10.13 -17.00 6.78
C PRO A 281 8.64 -16.92 7.08
N ALA A 282 7.83 -16.82 6.03
CA ALA A 282 6.38 -16.93 6.14
C ALA A 282 6.00 -18.20 6.91
N GLY A 283 5.14 -18.09 7.92
CA GLY A 283 4.75 -19.22 8.78
C GLY A 283 5.72 -19.57 9.91
N SER A 284 6.81 -18.81 10.11
CA SER A 284 7.70 -19.03 11.25
C SER A 284 6.99 -18.74 12.59
N ALA A 285 7.40 -19.44 13.67
CA ALA A 285 6.85 -19.22 15.02
C ALA A 285 7.17 -17.81 15.57
N ALA A 286 8.09 -17.07 14.96
CA ALA A 286 8.38 -15.67 15.29
C ALA A 286 7.30 -14.73 14.73
N ALA A 287 6.60 -15.14 13.69
CA ALA A 287 5.48 -14.46 13.08
C ALA A 287 4.14 -14.64 13.83
N ALA A 288 4.18 -15.17 15.05
CA ALA A 288 2.98 -15.65 15.77
C ALA A 288 2.18 -14.57 16.53
N ASP A 289 2.41 -13.29 16.30
CA ASP A 289 1.48 -12.25 16.75
C ASP A 289 0.65 -11.80 15.55
N ASP A 290 -0.42 -12.55 15.26
CA ASP A 290 -1.33 -12.42 14.11
C ASP A 290 -2.11 -11.09 14.04
N GLY A 291 -1.65 -10.03 14.70
CA GLY A 291 -2.40 -8.78 14.86
C GLY A 291 -1.93 -7.61 13.99
N ASP A 292 -0.67 -7.59 13.57
CA ASP A 292 -0.02 -6.38 13.04
C ASP A 292 0.62 -6.60 11.64
N ARG A 293 0.25 -7.65 10.91
CA ARG A 293 0.77 -7.87 9.57
C ARG A 293 0.08 -6.99 8.55
N LEU A 294 0.90 -6.36 7.70
CA LEU A 294 0.42 -5.59 6.56
C LEU A 294 0.08 -6.50 5.38
N VAL A 295 0.84 -7.58 5.20
CA VAL A 295 0.71 -8.54 4.09
C VAL A 295 0.68 -9.97 4.63
N ASP A 296 -0.19 -10.83 4.10
CA ASP A 296 -0.27 -12.24 4.50
C ASP A 296 0.15 -13.18 3.35
N PHE A 297 1.35 -13.76 3.49
CA PHE A 297 1.86 -14.83 2.63
C PHE A 297 1.86 -16.20 3.34
N ALA A 298 0.88 -16.45 4.22
CA ALA A 298 0.77 -17.70 4.98
C ALA A 298 0.27 -18.88 4.15
N TYR A 299 0.92 -19.14 3.01
CA TYR A 299 0.67 -20.29 2.15
C TYR A 299 1.67 -21.41 2.46
N PRO A 300 1.21 -22.68 2.61
CA PRO A 300 2.11 -23.79 2.92
C PRO A 300 3.24 -23.97 1.90
N GLU A 301 2.99 -23.65 0.63
CA GLU A 301 3.94 -23.77 -0.47
C GLU A 301 5.06 -22.71 -0.40
N LEU A 302 4.81 -21.60 0.31
CA LEU A 302 5.76 -20.52 0.55
C LEU A 302 6.45 -20.63 1.91
N GLU A 303 6.22 -21.71 2.67
CA GLU A 303 6.87 -21.92 3.96
C GLU A 303 8.40 -21.92 3.80
N GLY A 304 9.09 -21.06 4.56
CA GLY A 304 10.54 -20.91 4.47
C GLY A 304 11.01 -19.87 3.46
N ALA A 305 10.13 -19.12 2.84
CA ALA A 305 10.53 -17.99 2.01
C ALA A 305 11.13 -16.86 2.85
N GLU A 306 12.36 -16.44 2.51
CA GLU A 306 13.05 -15.32 3.15
C GLU A 306 12.72 -13.97 2.48
N THR A 307 12.33 -14.02 1.22
CA THR A 307 11.98 -12.86 0.41
C THR A 307 10.82 -13.22 -0.49
N ILE A 308 9.82 -12.41 -0.54
CA ILE A 308 8.68 -12.52 -1.48
C ILE A 308 8.36 -11.12 -1.99
N VAL A 309 8.19 -11.01 -3.31
CA VAL A 309 7.61 -9.83 -3.98
C VAL A 309 6.58 -10.33 -4.97
N SER A 310 5.38 -9.78 -4.89
CA SER A 310 4.30 -10.03 -5.85
C SER A 310 3.75 -8.72 -6.35
N SER A 311 3.46 -8.62 -7.64
CA SER A 311 2.90 -7.42 -8.24
C SER A 311 1.80 -7.72 -9.23
N LEU A 312 0.98 -6.72 -9.45
CA LEU A 312 -0.05 -6.68 -10.48
C LEU A 312 0.13 -5.43 -11.33
N THR A 313 0.12 -5.59 -12.62
CA THR A 313 0.06 -4.51 -13.62
C THR A 313 -1.30 -4.54 -14.28
N ILE A 314 -2.00 -3.43 -14.28
CA ILE A 314 -3.30 -3.25 -14.94
C ILE A 314 -3.01 -2.81 -16.38
N GLU A 315 -3.16 -3.73 -17.33
CA GLU A 315 -2.86 -3.46 -18.75
C GLU A 315 -3.95 -2.60 -19.41
N ASP A 316 -5.19 -2.88 -19.04
CA ASP A 316 -6.40 -2.18 -19.48
C ASP A 316 -7.61 -2.57 -18.60
N GLU A 317 -8.82 -2.15 -18.96
CA GLU A 317 -10.06 -2.45 -18.24
C GLU A 317 -10.41 -3.95 -18.17
N GLU A 318 -9.80 -4.78 -19.03
CA GLU A 318 -10.16 -6.20 -19.19
C GLU A 318 -9.04 -7.15 -18.78
N THR A 319 -7.79 -6.66 -18.63
CA THR A 319 -6.61 -7.53 -18.48
C THR A 319 -5.65 -7.01 -17.42
N SER A 320 -5.19 -7.90 -16.55
CA SER A 320 -4.12 -7.65 -15.59
C SER A 320 -3.07 -8.74 -15.66
N THR A 321 -1.80 -8.36 -15.52
CA THR A 321 -0.65 -9.28 -15.50
C THR A 321 0.03 -9.25 -14.15
N GLY A 322 0.23 -10.42 -13.54
CA GLY A 322 0.97 -10.56 -12.28
C GLY A 322 2.38 -11.09 -12.50
N ASN A 323 3.30 -10.58 -11.70
CA ASN A 323 4.66 -11.07 -11.58
C ASN A 323 4.95 -11.45 -10.13
N PHE A 324 5.68 -12.53 -9.94
CA PHE A 324 6.04 -13.05 -8.62
C PHE A 324 7.52 -13.43 -8.59
N ALA A 325 8.20 -13.08 -7.51
CA ALA A 325 9.56 -13.49 -7.22
C ALA A 325 9.71 -13.85 -5.74
N ALA A 326 10.31 -14.99 -5.45
CA ALA A 326 10.61 -15.40 -4.08
C ALA A 326 11.95 -16.11 -3.97
N VAL A 327 12.55 -16.02 -2.78
CA VAL A 327 13.72 -16.83 -2.40
C VAL A 327 13.28 -17.80 -1.31
N ILE A 328 13.26 -19.09 -1.65
CA ILE A 328 12.75 -20.18 -0.80
C ILE A 328 13.83 -21.24 -0.65
N ASP A 329 14.08 -21.71 0.56
CA ASP A 329 14.99 -22.82 0.79
C ASP A 329 14.34 -24.15 0.34
N ASP A 330 14.97 -24.84 -0.65
CA ASP A 330 14.55 -26.14 -1.17
C ASP A 330 13.09 -26.15 -1.72
N PRO A 331 12.75 -25.26 -2.70
CA PRO A 331 11.38 -25.07 -3.19
C PRO A 331 10.85 -26.34 -3.91
N ASP A 332 9.58 -26.69 -3.67
CA ASP A 332 8.88 -27.76 -4.43
C ASP A 332 8.24 -27.15 -5.69
N GLU A 333 8.93 -27.23 -6.83
CA GLU A 333 8.46 -26.73 -8.12
C GLU A 333 7.06 -27.20 -8.49
N THR A 334 6.70 -28.46 -8.14
CA THR A 334 5.38 -29.00 -8.49
C THR A 334 4.29 -28.35 -7.63
N ALA A 335 4.54 -28.24 -6.32
CA ALA A 335 3.57 -27.60 -5.41
C ALA A 335 3.40 -26.11 -5.73
N LEU A 336 4.48 -25.41 -6.05
CA LEU A 336 4.45 -23.99 -6.44
C LEU A 336 3.68 -23.80 -7.77
N ALA A 337 3.89 -24.65 -8.77
CA ALA A 337 3.17 -24.61 -10.03
C ALA A 337 1.67 -24.91 -9.90
N ASP A 338 1.26 -25.58 -8.82
CA ASP A 338 -0.16 -25.86 -8.55
C ASP A 338 -0.91 -24.65 -7.93
N VAL A 339 -0.19 -23.65 -7.40
CA VAL A 339 -0.81 -22.53 -6.66
C VAL A 339 -0.48 -21.13 -7.23
N LEU A 340 0.77 -20.89 -7.69
CA LEU A 340 1.18 -19.58 -8.20
C LEU A 340 0.53 -19.26 -9.54
N GLY A 341 -0.36 -18.29 -9.60
CA GLY A 341 -1.10 -17.90 -10.80
C GLY A 341 -2.14 -18.92 -11.25
N ALA A 342 -2.52 -19.86 -10.38
CA ALA A 342 -3.44 -20.95 -10.71
C ALA A 342 -4.87 -20.46 -10.99
N SER A 343 -5.23 -19.29 -10.51
CA SER A 343 -6.53 -18.64 -10.77
C SER A 343 -6.58 -17.87 -12.08
N GLY A 344 -5.43 -17.67 -12.73
CA GLY A 344 -5.29 -16.94 -13.99
C GLY A 344 -5.07 -17.85 -15.20
N THR A 345 -4.74 -17.22 -16.30
CA THR A 345 -4.36 -17.84 -17.58
C THR A 345 -2.88 -17.58 -17.88
N ASP A 346 -2.34 -18.23 -18.91
CA ASP A 346 -0.94 -18.08 -19.34
C ASP A 346 0.11 -18.18 -18.21
N GLN A 347 -0.23 -18.96 -17.19
CA GLN A 347 0.63 -19.25 -16.04
C GLN A 347 1.98 -19.80 -16.45
N SER A 348 3.04 -19.27 -15.87
CA SER A 348 4.40 -19.78 -15.99
C SER A 348 5.09 -19.74 -14.64
N VAL A 349 5.69 -20.85 -14.21
CA VAL A 349 6.49 -20.94 -12.99
C VAL A 349 7.87 -21.49 -13.34
N ASP A 350 8.93 -20.87 -12.86
CA ASP A 350 10.33 -21.30 -13.06
C ASP A 350 11.05 -21.32 -11.71
N VAL A 351 11.87 -22.36 -11.50
CA VAL A 351 12.65 -22.54 -10.27
C VAL A 351 14.12 -22.73 -10.61
N ASP A 352 14.96 -21.78 -10.21
CA ASP A 352 16.42 -21.83 -10.35
C ASP A 352 17.10 -21.81 -8.98
N GLY A 353 17.38 -22.98 -8.44
CA GLY A 353 17.94 -23.15 -7.10
C GLY A 353 16.95 -22.73 -6.02
N SER A 354 17.24 -21.69 -5.27
CA SER A 354 16.33 -21.11 -4.29
C SER A 354 15.42 -20.00 -4.85
N ARG A 355 15.65 -19.57 -6.08
CA ARG A 355 14.90 -18.50 -6.73
C ARG A 355 13.69 -19.07 -7.46
N VAL A 356 12.54 -18.52 -7.17
CA VAL A 356 11.26 -18.87 -7.77
C VAL A 356 10.72 -17.64 -8.48
N THR A 357 10.31 -17.77 -9.73
CA THR A 357 9.60 -16.73 -10.47
C THR A 357 8.30 -17.29 -11.03
N ALA A 358 7.26 -16.46 -11.07
CA ALA A 358 6.03 -16.83 -11.75
C ALA A 358 5.40 -15.61 -12.43
N THR A 359 4.63 -15.89 -13.49
CA THR A 359 3.81 -14.92 -14.18
C THR A 359 2.45 -15.53 -14.47
N ALA A 360 1.40 -14.73 -14.44
CA ALA A 360 0.05 -15.13 -14.86
C ALA A 360 -0.74 -13.91 -15.34
N THR A 361 -1.78 -14.15 -16.12
CA THR A 361 -2.68 -13.12 -16.63
C THR A 361 -4.10 -13.42 -16.17
N TRP A 362 -4.84 -12.40 -15.80
CA TRP A 362 -6.26 -12.50 -15.44
C TRP A 362 -7.08 -11.68 -16.40
N ASP A 363 -8.11 -12.30 -17.02
CA ASP A 363 -9.04 -11.68 -17.97
C ASP A 363 -10.44 -11.64 -17.37
N GLU A 364 -11.23 -10.61 -17.69
CA GLU A 364 -12.62 -10.44 -17.20
C GLU A 364 -13.51 -11.66 -17.49
N GLU A 365 -13.38 -12.27 -18.68
CA GLU A 365 -14.20 -13.40 -19.06
C GLU A 365 -14.06 -14.62 -18.12
N ASP A 366 -12.85 -14.84 -17.59
CA ASP A 366 -12.54 -15.96 -16.70
C ASP A 366 -13.13 -15.73 -15.30
N VAL A 367 -13.08 -14.51 -14.82
CA VAL A 367 -13.68 -14.10 -13.53
C VAL A 367 -15.20 -14.13 -13.58
N ALA A 368 -15.81 -13.69 -14.69
CA ALA A 368 -17.25 -13.69 -14.87
C ALA A 368 -17.85 -15.11 -14.93
N VAL A 369 -17.07 -16.10 -15.37
CA VAL A 369 -17.47 -17.52 -15.38
C VAL A 369 -17.48 -18.10 -13.97
N ALA A 370 -16.50 -17.78 -13.14
CA ALA A 370 -16.41 -18.23 -11.76
C ALA A 370 -17.60 -17.74 -10.91
N ARG A 371 -18.11 -16.52 -11.15
CA ARG A 371 -19.30 -15.96 -10.46
C ARG A 371 -20.64 -16.65 -10.81
N LYS A 372 -20.71 -17.44 -11.87
CA LYS A 372 -21.97 -18.09 -12.35
C LYS A 372 -22.09 -19.55 -11.94
N MET A 373 -21.08 -20.14 -11.33
CA MET A 373 -21.08 -21.52 -10.84
C MET A 373 -21.52 -21.60 -9.39
#